data_69edb78f37b268333ddfc8205fc6a219
#
_entry.id   69edb78f37b268333ddfc8205fc6a219
#
_cell.length_a   1.000
_cell.length_b   1.000
_cell.length_c   1.000
_cell.angle_alpha   90.00
_cell.angle_beta   90.00
_cell.angle_gamma   90.00
#
_symmetry.space_group_name_H-M   'P 1'
#
loop_
_entity.id
_entity.type
_entity.pdbx_description
1 polymer ?
#
loop_
_entity_poly.entity_id
_entity_poly.type
_entity_poly.pdbx_seq_one_letter_code
_entity_poly.pdbx_strand_id
1 'polypeptide(L)'
;MPVKMRLRFMKKNGFERRGELTDERGPVRHQQMVKPLDPMANVLRRPEWCTELQQRWEAQIPIADKMGIKINQYTGYQFECSAQLNPNLNPHNTMFAGSAFTLATLTGWGMTWLLLKERGLHGDIVLADSSIRYRHPVEQNPVASTSLDGISGDLDRLASGRKARIVIHVVIYSGDTPAVDFVGTYMLLPNYSQLLSC
;
A
#
# COMPACT_ATOMS: atom_id res chain seq x y z
N MET A 1 6.43 4.28 -13.72
CA MET A 1 5.68 5.32 -14.47
C MET A 1 6.65 6.36 -15.00
N PRO A 2 6.54 6.83 -16.24
CA PRO A 2 7.30 7.99 -16.71
C PRO A 2 6.95 9.21 -15.85
N VAL A 3 7.94 10.03 -15.52
CA VAL A 3 7.79 11.24 -14.66
C VAL A 3 6.62 12.14 -15.10
N LYS A 4 6.40 12.29 -16.40
CA LYS A 4 5.28 13.08 -16.95
C LYS A 4 3.91 12.50 -16.62
N MET A 5 3.77 11.17 -16.58
CA MET A 5 2.51 10.49 -16.24
C MET A 5 2.22 10.60 -14.75
N ARG A 6 3.25 10.51 -13.90
CA ARG A 6 3.18 10.70 -12.46
C ARG A 6 2.72 12.12 -12.09
N LEU A 7 3.31 13.15 -12.71
CA LEU A 7 2.93 14.55 -12.51
C LEU A 7 1.48 14.83 -12.94
N ARG A 8 1.02 14.24 -14.07
CA ARG A 8 -0.37 14.39 -14.53
C ARG A 8 -1.37 13.70 -13.60
N PHE A 9 -1.01 12.53 -13.06
CA PHE A 9 -1.82 11.82 -12.08
C PHE A 9 -1.95 12.62 -10.77
N MET A 10 -0.85 13.15 -10.25
CA MET A 10 -0.84 13.92 -9.02
C MET A 10 -1.68 15.20 -9.13
N LYS A 11 -1.52 15.98 -10.21
CA LYS A 11 -2.33 17.18 -10.47
C LYS A 11 -3.82 16.87 -10.58
N LYS A 12 -4.21 15.79 -11.27
CA LYS A 12 -5.60 15.37 -11.40
C LYS A 12 -6.23 14.99 -10.04
N ASN A 13 -5.41 14.65 -9.06
CA ASN A 13 -5.82 14.21 -7.72
C ASN A 13 -5.67 15.30 -6.65
N GLY A 14 -5.51 16.56 -7.05
CA GLY A 14 -5.52 17.71 -6.15
C GLY A 14 -4.21 17.93 -5.38
N PHE A 15 -3.08 17.44 -5.90
CA PHE A 15 -1.76 17.75 -5.35
C PHE A 15 -1.24 19.07 -5.93
N GLU A 16 -0.77 19.96 -5.06
CA GLU A 16 -0.18 21.23 -5.41
C GLU A 16 1.36 21.16 -5.42
N ARG A 17 1.98 21.96 -6.30
CA ARG A 17 3.44 22.13 -6.28
C ARG A 17 3.82 22.97 -5.07
N ARG A 18 4.70 22.48 -4.23
CA ARG A 18 5.36 23.25 -3.17
C ARG A 18 6.82 23.41 -3.50
N GLY A 19 7.21 24.67 -3.80
CA GLY A 19 8.58 25.09 -3.95
C GLY A 19 9.29 24.63 -5.23
N GLU A 20 10.22 25.43 -5.70
CA GLU A 20 11.29 25.01 -6.61
C GLU A 20 12.50 24.67 -5.76
N LEU A 21 12.91 23.40 -5.75
CA LEU A 21 14.22 23.02 -5.22
C LEU A 21 15.27 23.42 -6.27
N THR A 22 15.93 24.53 -6.06
CA THR A 22 17.14 24.89 -6.79
C THR A 22 18.32 24.15 -6.15
N ASP A 23 18.87 23.16 -6.82
CA ASP A 23 20.19 22.63 -6.53
C ASP A 23 21.22 23.49 -7.28
N GLU A 24 22.33 23.87 -6.61
CA GLU A 24 23.43 24.65 -7.19
C GLU A 24 24.11 23.98 -8.41
N ARG A 25 23.68 22.79 -8.82
CA ARG A 25 24.24 21.96 -9.89
C ARG A 25 23.36 21.77 -11.12
N GLY A 26 22.24 22.52 -11.26
CA GLY A 26 21.43 22.47 -12.49
C GLY A 26 19.92 22.25 -12.28
N PRO A 27 19.14 22.01 -13.36
CA PRO A 27 17.67 22.04 -13.32
C PRO A 27 17.10 20.97 -12.38
N VAL A 28 16.12 21.41 -11.61
CA VAL A 28 15.36 20.66 -10.61
C VAL A 28 15.05 19.21 -11.02
N ARG A 29 15.64 18.26 -10.31
CA ARG A 29 15.41 16.82 -10.58
C ARG A 29 14.19 16.24 -9.87
N HIS A 30 13.68 16.86 -8.80
CA HIS A 30 12.49 16.41 -8.08
C HIS A 30 11.65 17.59 -7.59
N GLN A 31 10.42 17.66 -8.06
CA GLN A 31 9.42 18.57 -7.48
C GLN A 31 8.62 17.81 -6.42
N GLN A 32 8.66 18.28 -5.18
CA GLN A 32 7.75 17.79 -4.15
C GLN A 32 6.34 18.26 -4.47
N MET A 33 5.42 17.31 -4.63
CA MET A 33 4.00 17.57 -4.73
C MET A 33 3.38 17.25 -3.38
N VAL A 34 2.86 18.26 -2.71
CA VAL A 34 2.18 18.09 -1.41
C VAL A 34 0.69 18.38 -1.62
N LYS A 35 -0.17 17.49 -1.15
CA LYS A 35 -1.57 17.80 -0.95
C LYS A 35 -1.70 18.40 0.44
N PRO A 36 -2.32 19.58 0.61
CA PRO A 36 -2.69 20.04 1.95
C PRO A 36 -3.64 18.98 2.53
N LEU A 37 -3.20 18.32 3.58
CA LEU A 37 -4.02 17.38 4.33
C LEU A 37 -4.73 18.18 5.40
N ASP A 38 -6.05 18.00 5.51
CA ASP A 38 -6.75 18.25 6.75
C ASP A 38 -6.16 17.27 7.79
N PRO A 39 -5.49 17.74 8.85
CA PRO A 39 -4.75 16.88 9.77
C PRO A 39 -5.62 15.91 10.56
N MET A 40 -6.94 15.92 10.36
CA MET A 40 -7.92 15.17 11.17
C MET A 40 -8.79 14.20 10.37
N ALA A 41 -8.69 14.11 9.05
CA ALA A 41 -9.58 13.26 8.26
C ALA A 41 -8.88 12.02 7.72
N ASN A 42 -9.34 10.84 8.12
CA ASN A 42 -9.07 9.61 7.39
C ASN A 42 -9.70 9.71 5.99
N VAL A 43 -8.89 9.98 4.97
CA VAL A 43 -9.37 10.19 3.60
C VAL A 43 -9.53 8.84 2.91
N LEU A 44 -10.77 8.46 2.64
CA LEU A 44 -11.10 7.34 1.75
C LEU A 44 -11.54 7.89 0.39
N ARG A 45 -10.62 7.91 -0.57
CA ARG A 45 -10.90 8.40 -1.94
C ARG A 45 -11.97 7.57 -2.66
N ARG A 46 -12.01 6.28 -2.36
CA ARG A 46 -12.95 5.30 -2.91
C ARG A 46 -13.52 4.46 -1.78
N PRO A 47 -14.39 5.01 -0.95
CA PRO A 47 -14.88 4.33 0.24
C PRO A 47 -15.55 2.98 -0.10
N GLU A 48 -16.24 2.88 -1.23
CA GLU A 48 -16.84 1.64 -1.72
C GLU A 48 -15.81 0.55 -1.99
N TRP A 49 -14.64 0.90 -2.53
CA TRP A 49 -13.56 -0.08 -2.77
C TRP A 49 -12.85 -0.47 -1.48
N CYS A 50 -12.67 0.48 -0.57
CA CYS A 50 -12.11 0.16 0.75
C CYS A 50 -13.04 -0.77 1.54
N THR A 51 -14.36 -0.56 1.45
CA THR A 51 -15.34 -1.45 2.06
C THR A 51 -15.32 -2.84 1.43
N GLU A 52 -15.29 -2.93 0.10
CA GLU A 52 -15.17 -4.21 -0.63
C GLU A 52 -13.90 -4.96 -0.23
N LEU A 53 -12.77 -4.25 -0.16
CA LEU A 53 -11.48 -4.83 0.22
C LEU A 53 -11.48 -5.33 1.66
N GLN A 54 -12.02 -4.55 2.60
CA GLN A 54 -12.14 -4.92 4.01
C GLN A 54 -13.00 -6.18 4.18
N GLN A 55 -14.17 -6.22 3.55
CA GLN A 55 -15.07 -7.37 3.57
C GLN A 55 -14.43 -8.63 2.97
N ARG A 56 -13.67 -8.47 1.88
CA ARG A 56 -12.92 -9.57 1.27
C ARG A 56 -11.89 -10.15 2.24
N TRP A 57 -11.14 -9.31 2.95
CA TRP A 57 -10.19 -9.78 3.95
C TRP A 57 -10.88 -10.50 5.10
N GLU A 58 -11.94 -9.94 5.64
CA GLU A 58 -12.70 -10.55 6.75
C GLU A 58 -13.32 -11.91 6.35
N ALA A 59 -13.81 -12.04 5.12
CA ALA A 59 -14.44 -13.26 4.64
C ALA A 59 -13.45 -14.35 4.18
N GLN A 60 -12.33 -13.97 3.58
CA GLN A 60 -11.42 -14.90 2.89
C GLN A 60 -10.09 -15.10 3.61
N ILE A 61 -9.75 -14.24 4.55
CA ILE A 61 -8.49 -14.28 5.31
C ILE A 61 -8.79 -14.20 6.80
N PRO A 62 -9.18 -15.31 7.46
CA PRO A 62 -9.64 -15.30 8.85
C PRO A 62 -8.65 -14.66 9.85
N ILE A 63 -7.35 -14.72 9.56
CA ILE A 63 -6.33 -14.09 10.40
C ILE A 63 -6.46 -12.56 10.40
N ALA A 64 -6.91 -11.93 9.30
CA ALA A 64 -7.08 -10.49 9.24
C ALA A 64 -8.12 -9.99 10.26
N ASP A 65 -9.23 -10.71 10.38
CA ASP A 65 -10.27 -10.42 11.37
C ASP A 65 -9.76 -10.63 12.81
N LYS A 66 -9.09 -11.76 13.06
CA LYS A 66 -8.54 -12.09 14.39
C LYS A 66 -7.49 -11.09 14.87
N MET A 67 -6.72 -10.53 13.95
CA MET A 67 -5.73 -9.49 14.23
C MET A 67 -6.36 -8.09 14.41
N GLY A 68 -7.64 -7.92 14.06
CA GLY A 68 -8.32 -6.63 14.06
C GLY A 68 -7.77 -5.68 12.99
N ILE A 69 -7.40 -6.21 11.81
CA ILE A 69 -6.87 -5.37 10.72
C ILE A 69 -7.97 -4.54 10.10
N LYS A 70 -7.75 -3.22 10.03
CA LYS A 70 -8.69 -2.25 9.44
C LYS A 70 -8.00 -1.33 8.47
N ILE A 71 -8.72 -0.96 7.41
CA ILE A 71 -8.29 0.05 6.45
C ILE A 71 -8.59 1.42 7.05
N ASN A 72 -7.55 2.23 7.23
CA ASN A 72 -7.68 3.58 7.80
C ASN A 72 -7.79 4.64 6.73
N GLN A 73 -6.97 4.54 5.67
CA GLN A 73 -6.83 5.61 4.70
C GLN A 73 -6.51 5.06 3.30
N TYR A 74 -7.13 5.68 2.30
CA TYR A 74 -6.74 5.56 0.89
C TYR A 74 -6.94 6.91 0.18
N THR A 75 -5.87 7.53 -0.26
CA THR A 75 -5.89 8.83 -0.94
C THR A 75 -5.74 8.71 -2.46
N GLY A 76 -5.52 7.50 -2.98
CA GLY A 76 -5.06 7.25 -4.34
C GLY A 76 -3.55 7.39 -4.52
N TYR A 77 -2.87 7.95 -3.51
CA TYR A 77 -1.41 8.02 -3.43
C TYR A 77 -0.87 7.19 -2.26
N GLN A 78 -1.51 7.27 -1.12
CA GLN A 78 -1.15 6.60 0.12
C GLN A 78 -2.26 5.62 0.52
N PHE A 79 -1.86 4.51 1.11
CA PHE A 79 -2.75 3.51 1.68
C PHE A 79 -2.25 3.11 3.05
N GLU A 80 -3.16 3.10 4.03
CA GLU A 80 -2.85 2.77 5.42
C GLU A 80 -3.84 1.77 5.98
N CYS A 81 -3.28 0.83 6.75
CA CYS A 81 -4.02 -0.13 7.56
C CYS A 81 -3.51 -0.07 8.99
N SER A 82 -4.37 -0.40 9.94
CA SER A 82 -3.97 -0.61 11.33
C SER A 82 -4.36 -2.00 11.81
N ALA A 83 -3.79 -2.41 12.93
CA ALA A 83 -4.23 -3.57 13.69
C ALA A 83 -4.33 -3.22 15.17
N GLN A 84 -5.05 -4.05 15.94
CA GLN A 84 -5.04 -3.94 17.39
C GLN A 84 -3.76 -4.58 17.92
N LEU A 85 -3.07 -3.94 18.87
CA LEU A 85 -1.87 -4.52 19.46
C LEU A 85 -2.22 -5.75 20.33
N ASN A 86 -3.26 -5.65 21.15
CA ASN A 86 -3.56 -6.65 22.19
C ASN A 86 -3.69 -8.10 21.67
N PRO A 87 -4.47 -8.42 20.61
CA PRO A 87 -4.55 -9.79 20.10
C PRO A 87 -3.29 -10.25 19.35
N ASN A 88 -2.31 -9.35 19.17
CA ASN A 88 -1.09 -9.56 18.40
C ASN A 88 0.19 -9.53 19.25
N LEU A 89 0.06 -9.62 20.57
CA LEU A 89 1.19 -9.56 21.50
C LEU A 89 2.06 -10.83 21.45
N ASN A 90 3.34 -10.63 21.70
CA ASN A 90 4.30 -11.66 22.04
C ASN A 90 4.55 -11.70 23.56
N PRO A 91 5.37 -12.63 24.10
CA PRO A 91 5.66 -12.71 25.55
C PRO A 91 6.36 -11.46 26.13
N HIS A 92 6.88 -10.58 25.29
CA HIS A 92 7.53 -9.33 25.71
C HIS A 92 6.57 -8.12 25.72
N ASN A 93 5.26 -8.34 25.54
CA ASN A 93 4.23 -7.30 25.44
C ASN A 93 4.44 -6.33 24.24
N THR A 94 5.11 -6.78 23.21
CA THR A 94 5.24 -6.07 21.94
C THR A 94 4.55 -6.88 20.82
N MET A 95 4.36 -6.28 19.65
CA MET A 95 3.73 -6.99 18.55
C MET A 95 4.54 -8.22 18.12
N PHE A 96 3.88 -9.36 17.96
CA PHE A 96 4.49 -10.57 17.42
C PHE A 96 4.97 -10.34 15.98
N ALA A 97 6.19 -10.80 15.68
CA ALA A 97 6.83 -10.59 14.37
C ALA A 97 5.99 -11.14 13.20
N GLY A 98 5.34 -12.30 13.39
CA GLY A 98 4.43 -12.87 12.38
C GLY A 98 3.20 -12.02 12.14
N SER A 99 2.66 -11.37 13.18
CA SER A 99 1.54 -10.44 13.03
C SER A 99 1.96 -9.17 12.27
N ALA A 100 3.15 -8.63 12.56
CA ALA A 100 3.70 -7.51 11.81
C ALA A 100 3.91 -7.87 10.33
N PHE A 101 4.43 -9.07 10.03
CA PHE A 101 4.55 -9.58 8.67
C PHE A 101 3.19 -9.65 7.96
N THR A 102 2.17 -10.18 8.63
CA THR A 102 0.81 -10.31 8.08
C THR A 102 0.20 -8.95 7.77
N LEU A 103 0.32 -7.99 8.70
CA LEU A 103 -0.18 -6.62 8.50
C LEU A 103 0.50 -5.95 7.30
N ALA A 104 1.84 -6.03 7.21
CA ALA A 104 2.58 -5.46 6.08
C ALA A 104 2.22 -6.13 4.74
N THR A 105 2.10 -7.46 4.73
CA THR A 105 1.69 -8.23 3.55
C THR A 105 0.31 -7.80 3.05
N LEU A 106 -0.68 -7.69 3.93
CA LEU A 106 -2.03 -7.29 3.56
C LEU A 106 -2.09 -5.83 3.11
N THR A 107 -1.30 -4.95 3.72
CA THR A 107 -1.21 -3.55 3.28
C THR A 107 -0.64 -3.45 1.86
N GLY A 108 0.44 -4.14 1.54
CA GLY A 108 0.98 -4.18 0.18
C GLY A 108 0.05 -4.85 -0.83
N TRP A 109 -0.60 -5.95 -0.44
CA TRP A 109 -1.60 -6.63 -1.27
C TRP A 109 -2.81 -5.73 -1.54
N GLY A 110 -3.32 -5.04 -0.52
CA GLY A 110 -4.44 -4.12 -0.62
C GLY A 110 -4.15 -2.94 -1.53
N MET A 111 -2.97 -2.33 -1.39
CA MET A 111 -2.52 -1.27 -2.30
C MET A 111 -2.44 -1.78 -3.76
N THR A 112 -1.94 -3.00 -3.97
CA THR A 112 -1.89 -3.62 -5.30
C THR A 112 -3.30 -3.78 -5.88
N TRP A 113 -4.24 -4.28 -5.09
CA TRP A 113 -5.63 -4.46 -5.50
C TRP A 113 -6.30 -3.13 -5.87
N LEU A 114 -6.11 -2.08 -5.07
CA LEU A 114 -6.62 -0.74 -5.35
C LEU A 114 -6.01 -0.16 -6.63
N LEU A 115 -4.73 -0.38 -6.88
CA LEU A 115 -4.08 0.04 -8.12
C LEU A 115 -4.62 -0.67 -9.36
N LEU A 116 -4.96 -1.95 -9.26
CA LEU A 116 -5.63 -2.69 -10.33
C LEU A 116 -7.01 -2.08 -10.61
N LYS A 117 -7.80 -1.83 -9.57
CA LYS A 117 -9.12 -1.16 -9.69
C LYS A 117 -9.01 0.22 -10.35
N GLU A 118 -8.05 1.06 -9.94
CA GLU A 118 -7.84 2.40 -10.54
C GLU A 118 -7.51 2.34 -12.03
N ARG A 119 -6.98 1.22 -12.51
CA ARG A 119 -6.63 1.00 -13.92
C ARG A 119 -7.65 0.17 -14.69
N GLY A 120 -8.73 -0.29 -14.04
CA GLY A 120 -9.68 -1.22 -14.65
C GLY A 120 -9.05 -2.57 -15.02
N LEU A 121 -8.00 -2.98 -14.30
CA LEU A 121 -7.30 -4.25 -14.51
C LEU A 121 -7.79 -5.30 -13.53
N HIS A 122 -7.77 -6.55 -13.97
CA HIS A 122 -8.16 -7.71 -13.16
C HIS A 122 -7.04 -8.75 -13.18
N GLY A 123 -6.85 -9.43 -12.05
CA GLY A 123 -5.86 -10.49 -11.92
C GLY A 123 -5.71 -10.98 -10.48
N ASP A 124 -5.20 -12.19 -10.33
CA ASP A 124 -4.87 -12.73 -9.02
C ASP A 124 -3.56 -12.16 -8.51
N ILE A 125 -3.56 -11.76 -7.26
CA ILE A 125 -2.40 -11.13 -6.60
C ILE A 125 -1.79 -12.16 -5.65
N VAL A 126 -0.53 -12.52 -5.85
CA VAL A 126 0.20 -13.48 -5.03
C VAL A 126 1.49 -12.83 -4.52
N LEU A 127 1.75 -12.91 -3.21
CA LEU A 127 3.06 -12.57 -2.67
C LEU A 127 4.06 -13.66 -3.10
N ALA A 128 5.04 -13.29 -3.91
CA ALA A 128 6.03 -14.23 -4.44
C ALA A 128 7.35 -14.21 -3.67
N ASP A 129 7.70 -13.06 -3.11
CA ASP A 129 8.92 -12.87 -2.34
C ASP A 129 8.77 -11.67 -1.41
N SER A 130 9.51 -11.67 -0.30
CA SER A 130 9.51 -10.53 0.61
C SER A 130 10.74 -10.49 1.49
N SER A 131 11.07 -9.29 1.94
CA SER A 131 12.01 -9.07 3.04
C SER A 131 11.39 -8.18 4.11
N ILE A 132 11.69 -8.47 5.36
CA ILE A 132 11.21 -7.69 6.50
C ILE A 132 12.37 -7.37 7.43
N ARG A 133 12.40 -6.16 7.97
CA ARG A 133 13.37 -5.72 8.95
C ARG A 133 12.66 -5.09 10.14
N TYR A 134 12.82 -5.68 11.29
CA TYR A 134 12.33 -5.17 12.56
C TYR A 134 13.38 -4.24 13.17
N ARG A 135 13.08 -2.94 13.24
CA ARG A 135 14.02 -1.91 13.74
C ARG A 135 13.79 -1.60 15.20
N HIS A 136 12.51 -1.50 15.57
CA HIS A 136 12.07 -1.15 16.91
C HIS A 136 10.91 -2.05 17.32
N PRO A 137 10.71 -2.31 18.62
CA PRO A 137 9.52 -2.98 19.11
C PRO A 137 8.28 -2.15 18.80
N VAL A 138 7.18 -2.82 18.45
CA VAL A 138 5.87 -2.19 18.27
C VAL A 138 5.09 -2.34 19.55
N GLU A 139 4.88 -1.24 20.27
CA GLU A 139 4.32 -1.17 21.62
C GLU A 139 2.97 -0.44 21.66
N GLN A 140 2.53 0.10 20.54
CA GLN A 140 1.23 0.74 20.35
C GLN A 140 0.48 0.08 19.21
N ASN A 141 -0.80 0.41 19.04
CA ASN A 141 -1.56 -0.08 17.88
C ASN A 141 -0.81 0.27 16.59
N PRO A 142 -0.39 -0.75 15.82
CA PRO A 142 0.44 -0.52 14.64
C PRO A 142 -0.37 0.13 13.52
N VAL A 143 0.29 1.03 12.79
CA VAL A 143 -0.19 1.57 11.52
C VAL A 143 0.81 1.20 10.44
N ALA A 144 0.38 0.44 9.44
CA ALA A 144 1.16 0.11 8.26
C ALA A 144 0.79 1.05 7.13
N SER A 145 1.78 1.69 6.53
CA SER A 145 1.60 2.68 5.47
C SER A 145 2.46 2.35 4.25
N THR A 146 1.90 2.59 3.07
CA THR A 146 2.61 2.55 1.79
C THR A 146 2.15 3.70 0.91
N SER A 147 3.01 4.12 -0.03
CA SER A 147 2.70 5.18 -0.99
C SER A 147 3.19 4.82 -2.39
N LEU A 148 2.71 5.55 -3.40
CA LEU A 148 3.13 5.36 -4.79
C LEU A 148 4.65 5.54 -4.99
N ASP A 149 5.33 6.29 -4.12
CA ASP A 149 6.79 6.45 -4.17
C ASP A 149 7.54 5.18 -3.79
N GLY A 150 6.95 4.36 -2.92
CA GLY A 150 7.48 3.05 -2.52
C GLY A 150 7.13 1.91 -3.48
N ILE A 151 6.57 2.21 -4.66
CA ILE A 151 6.08 1.20 -5.60
C ILE A 151 6.88 1.22 -6.89
N SER A 152 7.34 0.05 -7.32
CA SER A 152 7.97 -0.16 -8.61
C SER A 152 7.39 -1.39 -9.33
N GLY A 153 7.42 -1.37 -10.65
CA GLY A 153 6.89 -2.45 -11.50
C GLY A 153 6.10 -1.93 -12.69
N ASP A 154 5.64 -2.86 -13.53
CA ASP A 154 4.91 -2.57 -14.75
C ASP A 154 3.60 -3.33 -14.80
N LEU A 155 2.50 -2.62 -14.55
CA LEU A 155 1.14 -3.17 -14.61
C LEU A 155 0.60 -3.28 -16.05
N ASP A 156 1.21 -2.60 -17.04
CA ASP A 156 0.75 -2.61 -18.43
C ASP A 156 0.94 -4.01 -19.07
N ARG A 157 1.84 -4.82 -18.48
CA ARG A 157 1.98 -6.23 -18.88
C ARG A 157 0.71 -7.03 -18.61
N LEU A 158 0.04 -6.76 -17.48
CA LEU A 158 -1.22 -7.44 -17.14
C LEU A 158 -2.34 -7.05 -18.13
N ALA A 159 -2.39 -5.79 -18.55
CA ALA A 159 -3.31 -5.32 -19.58
C ALA A 159 -3.12 -6.06 -20.92
N SER A 160 -1.90 -6.56 -21.18
CA SER A 160 -1.56 -7.38 -22.35
C SER A 160 -1.75 -8.88 -22.12
N GLY A 161 -2.47 -9.31 -21.09
CA GLY A 161 -2.69 -10.72 -20.74
C GLY A 161 -1.43 -11.47 -20.25
N ARG A 162 -0.39 -10.76 -19.86
CA ARG A 162 0.88 -11.34 -19.37
C ARG A 162 1.00 -11.15 -17.86
N LYS A 163 1.73 -12.06 -17.19
CA LYS A 163 2.10 -11.89 -15.79
C LYS A 163 2.83 -10.55 -15.60
N ALA A 164 2.43 -9.84 -14.57
CA ALA A 164 3.09 -8.61 -14.14
C ALA A 164 3.73 -8.80 -12.77
N ARG A 165 4.68 -7.94 -12.42
CA ARG A 165 5.36 -7.91 -11.14
C ARG A 165 5.30 -6.51 -10.60
N ILE A 166 4.98 -6.38 -9.32
CA ILE A 166 5.01 -5.12 -8.59
C ILE A 166 5.77 -5.33 -7.28
N VAL A 167 6.62 -4.38 -6.93
CA VAL A 167 7.34 -4.35 -5.65
C VAL A 167 6.78 -3.19 -4.84
N ILE A 168 6.43 -3.45 -3.60
CA ILE A 168 5.82 -2.47 -2.69
C ILE A 168 6.62 -2.41 -1.40
N HIS A 169 6.97 -1.20 -1.00
CA HIS A 169 7.56 -0.91 0.30
C HIS A 169 6.45 -0.48 1.27
N VAL A 170 6.42 -1.13 2.43
CA VAL A 170 5.48 -0.83 3.53
C VAL A 170 6.30 -0.52 4.78
N VAL A 171 5.91 0.51 5.52
CA VAL A 171 6.47 0.83 6.83
C VAL A 171 5.39 0.64 7.88
N ILE A 172 5.71 -0.06 8.97
CA ILE A 172 4.84 -0.14 10.13
C ILE A 172 5.36 0.83 11.20
N TYR A 173 4.45 1.62 11.73
CA TYR A 173 4.71 2.59 12.79
C TYR A 173 4.16 2.09 14.14
N SER A 174 4.88 2.43 15.21
CA SER A 174 4.43 2.37 16.61
C SER A 174 4.33 3.81 17.12
N GLY A 175 3.13 4.38 17.17
CA GLY A 175 2.97 5.83 17.27
C GLY A 175 3.64 6.52 16.07
N ASP A 176 4.52 7.49 16.34
CA ASP A 176 5.27 8.21 15.29
C ASP A 176 6.59 7.54 14.90
N THR A 177 6.95 6.42 15.54
CA THR A 177 8.23 5.74 15.31
C THR A 177 8.11 4.69 14.20
N PRO A 178 8.90 4.77 13.11
CA PRO A 178 8.97 3.71 12.11
C PRO A 178 9.66 2.49 12.71
N ALA A 179 8.89 1.43 12.95
CA ALA A 179 9.32 0.25 13.69
C ALA A 179 9.70 -0.93 12.78
N VAL A 180 9.03 -1.08 11.63
CA VAL A 180 9.27 -2.21 10.74
C VAL A 180 9.29 -1.73 9.30
N ASP A 181 10.29 -2.16 8.52
CA ASP A 181 10.31 -2.04 7.07
C ASP A 181 9.98 -3.39 6.43
N PHE A 182 9.12 -3.36 5.43
CA PHE A 182 8.77 -4.52 4.63
C PHE A 182 8.84 -4.17 3.14
N VAL A 183 9.42 -5.07 2.36
CA VAL A 183 9.39 -5.01 0.90
C VAL A 183 8.77 -6.29 0.39
N GLY A 184 7.62 -6.18 -0.26
CA GLY A 184 6.91 -7.32 -0.86
C GLY A 184 6.97 -7.27 -2.38
N THR A 185 7.28 -8.41 -2.99
CA THR A 185 7.15 -8.63 -4.44
C THR A 185 5.86 -9.38 -4.71
N TYR A 186 4.92 -8.72 -5.36
CA TYR A 186 3.64 -9.31 -5.74
C TYR A 186 3.65 -9.65 -7.22
N MET A 187 3.27 -10.90 -7.52
CA MET A 187 3.00 -11.35 -8.88
C MET A 187 1.53 -11.20 -9.18
N LEU A 188 1.23 -10.64 -10.33
CA LEU A 188 -0.12 -10.45 -10.86
C LEU A 188 -0.32 -11.46 -11.98
N LEU A 189 -1.28 -12.37 -11.77
CA LEU A 189 -1.60 -13.43 -12.71
C LEU A 189 -2.86 -13.06 -13.46
N PRO A 190 -2.86 -13.10 -14.81
CA PRO A 190 -4.09 -12.89 -15.57
C PRO A 190 -5.15 -13.93 -15.18
N ASN A 191 -6.40 -13.48 -15.00
CA ASN A 191 -7.53 -14.39 -14.79
C ASN A 191 -7.89 -15.07 -16.12
N TYR A 192 -7.34 -16.24 -16.35
CA TYR A 192 -7.61 -17.03 -17.57
C TYR A 192 -9.09 -17.41 -17.74
N SER A 193 -9.85 -17.50 -16.65
CA SER A 193 -11.30 -17.79 -16.68
C SER A 193 -12.15 -16.70 -17.36
N GLN A 194 -11.70 -15.45 -17.38
CA GLN A 194 -12.38 -14.36 -18.10
C GLN A 194 -11.99 -14.26 -19.58
N LEU A 195 -10.84 -14.82 -19.99
CA LEU A 195 -10.42 -14.83 -21.39
C LEU A 195 -11.12 -15.89 -22.22
N LEU A 196 -11.80 -16.85 -21.59
CA LEU A 196 -12.54 -17.93 -22.25
C LEU A 196 -14.04 -17.63 -22.40
N SER A 197 -14.51 -16.46 -21.97
CA SER A 197 -15.93 -16.04 -22.00
C SER A 197 -16.21 -14.92 -23.03
N CYS A 198 -15.30 -14.71 -23.99
CA CYS A 198 -15.49 -13.82 -25.14
C CYS A 198 -15.69 -14.61 -26.42
#